data_0ebf591e9fa2a7d2c9b4dd36b5b6137b
#
_entry.id   0ebf591e9fa2a7d2c9b4dd36b5b6137b
#
_cell.length_a   1.000
_cell.length_b   1.000
_cell.length_c   1.000
_cell.angle_alpha   90.00
_cell.angle_beta   90.00
_cell.angle_gamma   90.00
#
_symmetry.space_group_name_H-M   'P 1'
#
loop_
_entity.id
_entity.type
_entity.pdbx_description
1 polymer ?
#
loop_
_entity_poly.entity_id
_entity_poly.type
_entity_poly.pdbx_seq_one_letter_code
_entity_poly.pdbx_strand_id
1 'polypeptide(L)'
;MRLPLPSADLRRFGALGASRAKTAGNIIATIAVMRGRGLLAVGQLLVKARSDTERSIAYVTYGLTLTAFMLAVCILIRPQSLRVDYGLSYLGVFANTIVPYAVALLGAAYCMWRASELVTDVGHSLIIGRSMKIMAFQLIGLLLTPYTRLEGAHIFFGSTLFLVQSGLACLAMKWLGGSDRHITLLTGIMVLSGLAAAYYVPQSRGLELQTQVVFQVAFWVLFIRLLRGLQLQPAD
;
A
#
# COMPACT_ATOMS: atom_id res chain seq x y z
N MET A 1 -72.78 51.33 21.02
CA MET A 1 -71.78 51.30 22.09
C MET A 1 -70.53 50.59 21.51
N ARG A 2 -69.50 51.35 21.10
CA ARG A 2 -68.26 50.78 20.54
C ARG A 2 -67.19 50.94 21.64
N LEU A 3 -66.64 49.82 22.12
CA LEU A 3 -65.51 49.80 23.04
C LEU A 3 -64.19 50.03 22.27
N PRO A 4 -63.27 50.91 22.71
CA PRO A 4 -61.96 51.07 22.07
C PRO A 4 -61.05 49.95 22.47
N LEU A 5 -60.45 49.25 21.50
CA LEU A 5 -59.39 48.31 21.72
C LEU A 5 -58.08 49.05 22.09
N PRO A 6 -57.31 48.59 23.08
CA PRO A 6 -56.11 49.28 23.51
C PRO A 6 -54.98 49.05 22.47
N SER A 7 -54.48 50.15 21.90
CA SER A 7 -53.42 50.20 20.88
C SER A 7 -52.04 49.72 21.34
N ALA A 8 -51.89 49.40 22.64
CA ALA A 8 -50.61 48.96 23.21
C ALA A 8 -50.20 47.50 22.92
N ASP A 9 -51.17 46.62 22.66
CA ASP A 9 -50.87 45.18 22.45
C ASP A 9 -50.31 44.86 21.09
N LEU A 10 -50.67 45.61 20.05
CA LEU A 10 -50.14 45.35 18.68
C LEU A 10 -48.64 45.63 18.55
N ARG A 11 -48.08 46.57 19.30
CA ARG A 11 -46.62 46.85 19.27
C ARG A 11 -45.78 45.73 19.94
N ARG A 12 -46.31 45.08 20.99
CA ARG A 12 -45.64 43.96 21.68
C ARG A 12 -45.58 42.71 20.81
N PHE A 13 -46.61 42.41 20.01
CA PHE A 13 -46.60 41.27 19.08
C PHE A 13 -45.64 41.48 17.94
N GLY A 14 -45.51 42.69 17.40
CA GLY A 14 -44.51 43.00 16.37
C GLY A 14 -43.05 42.85 16.84
N ALA A 15 -42.75 43.28 18.08
CA ALA A 15 -41.40 43.16 18.64
C ALA A 15 -40.99 41.70 18.93
N LEU A 16 -41.92 40.87 19.40
CA LEU A 16 -41.72 39.44 19.59
C LEU A 16 -41.48 38.67 18.28
N GLY A 17 -42.21 39.03 17.20
CA GLY A 17 -42.03 38.48 15.89
C GLY A 17 -40.67 38.79 15.25
N ALA A 18 -40.23 40.05 15.37
CA ALA A 18 -38.91 40.50 14.87
C ALA A 18 -37.75 39.86 15.61
N SER A 19 -37.85 39.68 16.93
CA SER A 19 -36.81 38.99 17.74
C SER A 19 -36.67 37.52 17.37
N ARG A 20 -37.81 36.81 17.16
CA ARG A 20 -37.77 35.40 16.75
C ARG A 20 -37.23 35.21 15.32
N ALA A 21 -37.54 36.09 14.40
CA ALA A 21 -37.01 36.04 13.03
C ALA A 21 -35.47 36.27 13.02
N LYS A 22 -34.98 37.20 13.83
CA LYS A 22 -33.53 37.45 13.96
C LYS A 22 -32.78 36.26 14.59
N THR A 23 -33.36 35.61 15.60
CA THR A 23 -32.80 34.41 16.21
C THR A 23 -32.77 33.23 15.24
N ALA A 24 -33.84 32.98 14.47
CA ALA A 24 -33.89 31.95 13.47
C ALA A 24 -32.89 32.20 12.33
N GLY A 25 -32.70 33.42 11.87
CA GLY A 25 -31.70 33.80 10.88
C GLY A 25 -30.28 33.55 11.34
N ASN A 26 -29.98 33.86 12.63
CA ASN A 26 -28.66 33.58 13.21
C ASN A 26 -28.37 32.08 13.35
N ILE A 27 -29.37 31.27 13.70
CA ILE A 27 -29.22 29.81 13.79
C ILE A 27 -28.95 29.23 12.40
N ILE A 28 -29.67 29.63 11.39
CA ILE A 28 -29.49 29.17 10.00
C ILE A 28 -28.11 29.57 9.48
N ALA A 29 -27.67 30.82 9.73
CA ALA A 29 -26.33 31.29 9.35
C ALA A 29 -25.23 30.49 10.06
N THR A 30 -25.39 30.19 11.35
CA THR A 30 -24.42 29.38 12.12
C THR A 30 -24.35 27.94 11.58
N ILE A 31 -25.47 27.31 11.26
CA ILE A 31 -25.53 25.97 10.67
C ILE A 31 -24.86 25.96 9.29
N ALA A 32 -25.09 26.96 8.45
CA ALA A 32 -24.47 27.09 7.13
C ALA A 32 -22.96 27.25 7.22
N VAL A 33 -22.44 28.05 8.16
CA VAL A 33 -21.01 28.23 8.42
C VAL A 33 -20.38 26.94 8.94
N MET A 34 -21.04 26.23 9.86
CA MET A 34 -20.54 24.93 10.36
C MET A 34 -20.52 23.88 9.27
N ARG A 35 -21.52 23.79 8.40
CA ARG A 35 -21.50 22.90 7.22
C ARG A 35 -20.39 23.26 6.23
N GLY A 36 -20.19 24.54 5.94
CA GLY A 36 -19.12 25.00 5.05
C GLY A 36 -17.73 24.67 5.57
N ARG A 37 -17.48 24.87 6.86
CA ARG A 37 -16.20 24.52 7.52
C ARG A 37 -15.98 23.00 7.54
N GLY A 38 -17.01 22.21 7.81
CA GLY A 38 -16.95 20.76 7.78
C GLY A 38 -16.63 20.24 6.38
N LEU A 39 -17.26 20.74 5.32
CA LEU A 39 -17.01 20.37 3.94
C LEU A 39 -15.58 20.74 3.48
N LEU A 40 -15.07 21.91 3.88
CA LEU A 40 -13.69 22.32 3.59
C LEU A 40 -12.68 21.41 4.31
N ALA A 41 -12.91 21.07 5.58
CA ALA A 41 -12.05 20.16 6.32
C ALA A 41 -12.02 18.76 5.70
N VAL A 42 -13.17 18.22 5.30
CA VAL A 42 -13.26 16.92 4.57
C VAL A 42 -12.56 17.02 3.23
N GLY A 43 -12.75 18.10 2.47
CA GLY A 43 -12.03 18.31 1.20
C GLY A 43 -10.51 18.34 1.38
N GLN A 44 -10.00 19.03 2.39
CA GLN A 44 -8.57 19.07 2.70
C GLN A 44 -8.02 17.70 3.12
N LEU A 45 -8.78 16.92 3.91
CA LEU A 45 -8.40 15.56 4.30
C LEU A 45 -8.33 14.62 3.09
N LEU A 46 -9.30 14.70 2.16
CA LEU A 46 -9.32 13.90 0.94
C LEU A 46 -8.13 14.24 0.02
N VAL A 47 -7.83 15.52 -0.16
CA VAL A 47 -6.67 15.97 -0.96
C VAL A 47 -5.37 15.48 -0.33
N LYS A 48 -5.23 15.57 0.99
CA LYS A 48 -4.05 15.06 1.71
C LYS A 48 -3.92 13.53 1.56
N ALA A 49 -4.98 12.78 1.79
CA ALA A 49 -4.97 11.32 1.67
C ALA A 49 -4.57 10.87 0.26
N ARG A 50 -5.08 11.55 -0.78
CA ARG A 50 -4.69 11.29 -2.18
C ARG A 50 -3.21 11.55 -2.41
N SER A 51 -2.67 12.69 -1.94
CA SER A 51 -1.26 13.04 -2.04
C SER A 51 -0.36 12.01 -1.33
N ASP A 52 -0.75 11.54 -0.15
CA ASP A 52 0.02 10.58 0.62
C ASP A 52 0.04 9.20 -0.05
N THR A 53 -1.07 8.75 -0.65
CA THR A 53 -1.10 7.50 -1.42
C THR A 53 -0.24 7.61 -2.70
N GLU A 54 -0.28 8.74 -3.41
CA GLU A 54 0.58 8.96 -4.59
C GLU A 54 2.07 8.90 -4.20
N ARG A 55 2.45 9.49 -3.06
CA ARG A 55 3.80 9.38 -2.51
C ARG A 55 4.15 7.95 -2.11
N SER A 56 3.23 7.21 -1.50
CA SER A 56 3.41 5.80 -1.16
C SER A 56 3.69 4.97 -2.42
N ILE A 57 2.91 5.16 -3.49
CA ILE A 57 3.13 4.52 -4.79
C ILE A 57 4.51 4.88 -5.36
N ALA A 58 4.93 6.15 -5.25
CA ALA A 58 6.25 6.57 -5.71
C ALA A 58 7.37 5.85 -4.95
N TYR A 59 7.31 5.79 -3.60
CA TYR A 59 8.30 5.03 -2.81
C TYR A 59 8.34 3.56 -3.22
N VAL A 60 7.19 2.89 -3.33
CA VAL A 60 7.13 1.50 -3.81
C VAL A 60 7.79 1.37 -5.17
N THR A 61 7.45 2.22 -6.13
CA THR A 61 8.02 2.20 -7.49
C THR A 61 9.54 2.40 -7.47
N TYR A 62 10.05 3.36 -6.69
CA TYR A 62 11.48 3.58 -6.53
C TYR A 62 12.20 2.36 -5.93
N GLY A 63 11.66 1.80 -4.84
CA GLY A 63 12.23 0.62 -4.21
C GLY A 63 12.32 -0.55 -5.18
N LEU A 64 11.28 -0.77 -5.97
CA LEU A 64 11.21 -1.84 -6.96
C LEU A 64 12.19 -1.63 -8.13
N THR A 65 12.24 -0.41 -8.66
CA THR A 65 13.17 -0.05 -9.75
C THR A 65 14.62 -0.19 -9.30
N LEU A 66 14.96 0.30 -8.10
CA LEU A 66 16.28 0.15 -7.52
C LEU A 66 16.65 -1.32 -7.33
N THR A 67 15.71 -2.14 -6.81
CA THR A 67 15.92 -3.57 -6.62
C THR A 67 16.17 -4.27 -7.96
N ALA A 68 15.32 -4.03 -8.96
CA ALA A 68 15.48 -4.62 -10.30
C ALA A 68 16.83 -4.23 -10.93
N PHE A 69 17.21 -2.96 -10.82
CA PHE A 69 18.48 -2.45 -11.35
C PHE A 69 19.69 -3.12 -10.65
N MET A 70 19.69 -3.15 -9.31
CA MET A 70 20.80 -3.74 -8.55
C MET A 70 20.90 -5.26 -8.73
N LEU A 71 19.77 -5.97 -8.86
CA LEU A 71 19.79 -7.40 -9.19
C LEU A 71 20.30 -7.65 -10.61
N ALA A 72 19.95 -6.79 -11.58
CA ALA A 72 20.53 -6.86 -12.92
C ALA A 72 22.04 -6.63 -12.90
N VAL A 73 22.55 -5.68 -12.09
CA VAL A 73 23.99 -5.48 -11.87
C VAL A 73 24.64 -6.74 -11.28
N CYS A 74 24.00 -7.39 -10.28
CA CYS A 74 24.52 -8.66 -9.75
C CYS A 74 24.63 -9.74 -10.83
N ILE A 75 23.62 -9.86 -11.69
CA ILE A 75 23.58 -10.84 -12.80
C ILE A 75 24.67 -10.52 -13.83
N LEU A 76 24.87 -9.24 -14.16
CA LEU A 76 25.94 -8.82 -15.09
C LEU A 76 27.34 -9.11 -14.54
N ILE A 77 27.56 -8.90 -13.25
CA ILE A 77 28.83 -9.25 -12.58
C ILE A 77 29.04 -10.76 -12.55
N ARG A 78 27.94 -11.52 -12.41
CA ARG A 78 27.99 -12.99 -12.27
C ARG A 78 26.91 -13.69 -13.12
N PRO A 79 27.08 -13.74 -14.43
CA PRO A 79 26.08 -14.33 -15.33
C PRO A 79 25.85 -15.83 -15.11
N GLN A 80 26.81 -16.52 -14.48
CA GLN A 80 26.66 -17.93 -14.11
C GLN A 80 25.52 -18.15 -13.09
N SER A 81 25.14 -17.13 -12.32
CA SER A 81 24.01 -17.22 -11.37
C SER A 81 22.67 -17.55 -12.05
N LEU A 82 22.52 -17.29 -13.36
CA LEU A 82 21.35 -17.68 -14.14
C LEU A 82 21.24 -19.18 -14.39
N ARG A 83 22.33 -19.92 -14.21
CA ARG A 83 22.42 -21.37 -14.46
C ARG A 83 22.48 -22.21 -13.20
N VAL A 84 22.51 -21.59 -12.04
CA VAL A 84 22.68 -22.26 -10.75
C VAL A 84 21.31 -22.43 -10.10
N ASP A 85 21.11 -23.58 -9.45
CA ASP A 85 19.88 -23.97 -8.75
C ASP A 85 19.62 -23.19 -7.45
N TYR A 86 20.15 -21.98 -7.36
CA TYR A 86 20.03 -21.12 -6.22
C TYR A 86 19.29 -19.84 -6.62
N GLY A 87 18.23 -19.51 -5.92
CA GLY A 87 17.41 -18.34 -6.19
C GLY A 87 18.13 -17.00 -6.03
N LEU A 88 17.35 -15.92 -5.99
CA LEU A 88 17.85 -14.53 -5.85
C LEU A 88 18.81 -14.35 -4.67
N SER A 89 18.62 -15.12 -3.61
CA SER A 89 19.44 -15.10 -2.39
C SER A 89 20.91 -15.45 -2.61
N TYR A 90 21.17 -16.26 -3.63
CA TYR A 90 22.54 -16.67 -3.97
C TYR A 90 23.41 -15.50 -4.43
N LEU A 91 22.80 -14.47 -4.98
CA LEU A 91 23.51 -13.23 -5.36
C LEU A 91 24.11 -12.50 -4.15
N GLY A 92 23.57 -12.72 -2.95
CA GLY A 92 24.10 -12.15 -1.70
C GLY A 92 25.27 -12.91 -1.06
N VAL A 93 25.66 -14.06 -1.63
CA VAL A 93 26.72 -14.91 -1.05
C VAL A 93 28.13 -14.51 -1.52
N PHE A 94 28.23 -13.90 -2.70
CA PHE A 94 29.53 -13.61 -3.31
C PHE A 94 30.05 -12.21 -2.95
N ALA A 95 31.35 -12.12 -2.67
CA ALA A 95 32.01 -10.87 -2.30
C ALA A 95 31.83 -9.75 -3.34
N ASN A 96 31.76 -10.10 -4.63
CA ASN A 96 31.62 -9.14 -5.72
C ASN A 96 30.17 -8.69 -5.99
N THR A 97 29.17 -9.42 -5.48
CA THR A 97 27.74 -9.06 -5.66
C THR A 97 27.05 -8.69 -4.35
N ILE A 98 27.69 -8.89 -3.19
CA ILE A 98 27.07 -8.59 -1.88
C ILE A 98 26.69 -7.12 -1.72
N VAL A 99 27.49 -6.19 -2.26
CA VAL A 99 27.20 -4.75 -2.14
C VAL A 99 25.97 -4.36 -2.96
N PRO A 100 25.88 -4.62 -4.28
CA PRO A 100 24.67 -4.30 -5.02
C PRO A 100 23.45 -5.08 -4.52
N TYR A 101 23.61 -6.32 -4.06
CA TYR A 101 22.53 -7.09 -3.43
C TYR A 101 22.04 -6.43 -2.13
N ALA A 102 22.95 -6.00 -1.25
CA ALA A 102 22.60 -5.30 -0.02
C ALA A 102 21.88 -3.96 -0.31
N VAL A 103 22.34 -3.20 -1.29
CA VAL A 103 21.68 -1.96 -1.74
C VAL A 103 20.27 -2.25 -2.24
N ALA A 104 20.06 -3.34 -2.99
CA ALA A 104 18.75 -3.77 -3.44
C ALA A 104 17.79 -4.01 -2.27
N LEU A 105 18.20 -4.85 -1.30
CA LEU A 105 17.32 -5.23 -0.19
C LEU A 105 17.09 -4.08 0.80
N LEU A 106 18.12 -3.32 1.17
CA LEU A 106 17.99 -2.18 2.06
C LEU A 106 17.18 -1.05 1.43
N GLY A 107 17.40 -0.79 0.15
CA GLY A 107 16.63 0.22 -0.60
C GLY A 107 15.15 -0.17 -0.69
N ALA A 108 14.85 -1.44 -0.99
CA ALA A 108 13.47 -1.93 -1.00
C ALA A 108 12.83 -1.85 0.40
N ALA A 109 13.54 -2.29 1.45
CA ALA A 109 13.06 -2.24 2.83
C ALA A 109 12.77 -0.81 3.28
N TYR A 110 13.69 0.13 3.01
CA TYR A 110 13.50 1.55 3.31
C TYR A 110 12.28 2.12 2.58
N CYS A 111 12.16 1.87 1.28
CA CYS A 111 11.04 2.36 0.50
C CYS A 111 9.70 1.78 0.96
N MET A 112 9.63 0.47 1.28
CA MET A 112 8.45 -0.17 1.84
C MET A 112 8.07 0.41 3.19
N TRP A 113 9.04 0.65 4.06
CA TRP A 113 8.81 1.28 5.35
C TRP A 113 8.24 2.69 5.19
N ARG A 114 8.89 3.55 4.39
CA ARG A 114 8.42 4.92 4.12
C ARG A 114 7.04 4.96 3.46
N ALA A 115 6.79 4.07 2.50
CA ALA A 115 5.49 3.94 1.88
C ALA A 115 4.39 3.56 2.90
N SER A 116 4.70 2.67 3.85
CA SER A 116 3.76 2.24 4.89
C SER A 116 3.32 3.35 5.83
N GLU A 117 4.20 4.36 6.08
CA GLU A 117 3.89 5.52 6.91
C GLU A 117 2.91 6.50 6.25
N LEU A 118 2.79 6.43 4.92
CA LEU A 118 1.91 7.28 4.12
C LEU A 118 0.55 6.63 3.85
N VAL A 119 0.42 5.34 4.12
CA VAL A 119 -0.86 4.63 3.99
C VAL A 119 -1.68 4.89 5.27
N THR A 120 -2.88 5.43 5.11
CA THR A 120 -3.75 5.80 6.24
C THR A 120 -4.17 4.58 7.04
N ASP A 121 -4.21 4.71 8.39
CA ASP A 121 -4.43 3.62 9.34
C ASP A 121 -5.90 3.19 9.49
N VAL A 122 -6.68 3.18 8.41
CA VAL A 122 -8.12 2.84 8.46
C VAL A 122 -8.48 1.76 7.44
N GLY A 123 -9.26 0.77 7.87
CA GLY A 123 -9.82 -0.26 6.99
C GLY A 123 -8.76 -1.12 6.27
N HIS A 124 -8.92 -1.29 4.97
CA HIS A 124 -8.03 -2.10 4.12
C HIS A 124 -6.59 -1.55 4.10
N SER A 125 -6.42 -0.25 4.22
CA SER A 125 -5.12 0.42 4.24
C SER A 125 -4.27 0.03 5.46
N LEU A 126 -4.88 -0.23 6.62
CA LEU A 126 -4.18 -0.73 7.80
C LEU A 126 -3.48 -2.07 7.53
N ILE A 127 -4.18 -3.00 6.88
CA ILE A 127 -3.62 -4.33 6.53
C ILE A 127 -2.43 -4.15 5.59
N ILE A 128 -2.57 -3.31 4.57
CA ILE A 128 -1.51 -3.04 3.58
C ILE A 128 -0.30 -2.39 4.25
N GLY A 129 -0.51 -1.34 5.06
CA GLY A 129 0.57 -0.66 5.77
C GLY A 129 1.35 -1.61 6.70
N ARG A 130 0.64 -2.47 7.46
CA ARG A 130 1.28 -3.50 8.29
C ARG A 130 2.05 -4.53 7.45
N SER A 131 1.47 -4.98 6.35
CA SER A 131 2.14 -5.93 5.44
C SER A 131 3.41 -5.34 4.84
N MET A 132 3.42 -4.04 4.48
CA MET A 132 4.61 -3.34 4.01
C MET A 132 5.73 -3.31 5.07
N LYS A 133 5.40 -3.03 6.34
CA LYS A 133 6.36 -3.07 7.46
C LYS A 133 6.92 -4.46 7.67
N ILE A 134 6.07 -5.49 7.61
CA ILE A 134 6.49 -6.89 7.72
C ILE A 134 7.43 -7.25 6.57
N MET A 135 7.09 -6.90 5.32
CA MET A 135 7.96 -7.15 4.17
C MET A 135 9.30 -6.41 4.30
N ALA A 136 9.30 -5.16 4.77
CA ALA A 136 10.55 -4.42 5.02
C ALA A 136 11.43 -5.14 6.05
N PHE A 137 10.86 -5.62 7.15
CA PHE A 137 11.58 -6.41 8.15
C PHE A 137 12.12 -7.72 7.59
N GLN A 138 11.35 -8.42 6.76
CA GLN A 138 11.78 -9.67 6.12
C GLN A 138 12.93 -9.46 5.14
N LEU A 139 12.93 -8.37 4.37
CA LEU A 139 14.05 -8.01 3.49
C LEU A 139 15.35 -7.74 4.27
N ILE A 140 15.25 -7.08 5.43
CA ILE A 140 16.40 -6.90 6.33
C ILE A 140 16.84 -8.26 6.89
N GLY A 141 15.90 -9.10 7.30
CA GLY A 141 16.17 -10.46 7.79
C GLY A 141 16.91 -11.30 6.76
N LEU A 142 16.50 -11.27 5.49
CA LEU A 142 17.19 -11.96 4.39
C LEU A 142 18.64 -11.48 4.22
N LEU A 143 18.89 -10.19 4.37
CA LEU A 143 20.24 -9.64 4.27
C LEU A 143 21.12 -10.08 5.44
N LEU A 144 20.58 -10.10 6.67
CA LEU A 144 21.31 -10.45 7.89
C LEU A 144 21.53 -11.96 8.06
N THR A 145 20.82 -12.79 7.30
CA THR A 145 20.91 -14.25 7.35
C THR A 145 21.44 -14.83 6.04
N PRO A 146 22.76 -14.71 5.74
CA PRO A 146 23.32 -15.26 4.50
C PRO A 146 22.99 -16.75 4.37
N TYR A 147 22.50 -17.17 3.21
CA TYR A 147 22.06 -18.54 2.93
C TYR A 147 23.11 -19.59 3.34
N THR A 148 24.39 -19.34 3.07
CA THR A 148 25.48 -20.27 3.36
C THR A 148 25.84 -20.44 4.85
N ARG A 149 25.39 -19.51 5.71
CA ARG A 149 25.72 -19.55 7.15
C ARG A 149 24.51 -19.79 8.03
N LEU A 150 23.35 -19.28 7.63
CA LEU A 150 22.12 -19.29 8.42
C LEU A 150 20.94 -19.74 7.56
N GLU A 151 21.10 -20.89 6.88
CA GLU A 151 20.15 -21.42 5.90
C GLU A 151 18.70 -21.45 6.44
N GLY A 152 18.48 -22.04 7.62
CA GLY A 152 17.13 -22.15 8.20
C GLY A 152 16.47 -20.79 8.47
N ALA A 153 17.23 -19.82 8.99
CA ALA A 153 16.73 -18.46 9.20
C ALA A 153 16.48 -17.75 7.87
N HIS A 154 17.34 -17.94 6.89
CA HIS A 154 17.17 -17.39 5.55
C HIS A 154 15.91 -17.92 4.87
N ILE A 155 15.69 -19.23 4.92
CA ILE A 155 14.47 -19.87 4.39
C ILE A 155 13.23 -19.35 5.12
N PHE A 156 13.30 -19.17 6.45
CA PHE A 156 12.19 -18.61 7.22
C PHE A 156 11.81 -17.20 6.72
N PHE A 157 12.78 -16.27 6.60
CA PHE A 157 12.50 -14.91 6.12
C PHE A 157 12.02 -14.90 4.67
N GLY A 158 12.61 -15.72 3.79
CA GLY A 158 12.19 -15.84 2.39
C GLY A 158 10.79 -16.40 2.26
N SER A 159 10.48 -17.51 2.91
CA SER A 159 9.17 -18.17 2.86
C SER A 159 8.07 -17.28 3.43
N THR A 160 8.32 -16.61 4.57
CA THR A 160 7.35 -15.69 5.17
C THR A 160 7.14 -14.44 4.30
N LEU A 161 8.15 -13.93 3.59
CA LEU A 161 8.00 -12.87 2.61
C LEU A 161 7.05 -13.30 1.48
N PHE A 162 7.25 -14.48 0.90
CA PHE A 162 6.36 -15.04 -0.11
C PHE A 162 4.92 -15.23 0.38
N LEU A 163 4.74 -15.67 1.63
CA LEU A 163 3.41 -15.83 2.23
C LEU A 163 2.69 -14.50 2.39
N VAL A 164 3.38 -13.44 2.85
CA VAL A 164 2.78 -12.10 2.97
C VAL A 164 2.40 -11.55 1.59
N GLN A 165 3.26 -11.70 0.59
CA GLN A 165 2.99 -11.28 -0.79
C GLN A 165 1.80 -12.04 -1.38
N SER A 166 1.73 -13.35 -1.19
CA SER A 166 0.61 -14.19 -1.65
C SER A 166 -0.69 -13.83 -0.94
N GLY A 167 -0.64 -13.57 0.37
CA GLY A 167 -1.78 -13.09 1.15
C GLY A 167 -2.32 -11.77 0.62
N LEU A 168 -1.43 -10.81 0.30
CA LEU A 168 -1.83 -9.54 -0.32
C LEU A 168 -2.44 -9.74 -1.72
N ALA A 169 -1.93 -10.68 -2.52
CA ALA A 169 -2.50 -11.00 -3.82
C ALA A 169 -3.92 -11.59 -3.68
N CYS A 170 -4.15 -12.47 -2.72
CA CYS A 170 -5.49 -12.99 -2.41
C CYS A 170 -6.45 -11.89 -1.95
N LEU A 171 -5.99 -10.97 -1.09
CA LEU A 171 -6.77 -9.81 -0.67
C LEU A 171 -7.07 -8.86 -1.82
N ALA A 172 -6.09 -8.57 -2.69
CA ALA A 172 -6.28 -7.76 -3.88
C ALA A 172 -7.35 -8.38 -4.80
N MET A 173 -7.32 -9.71 -4.98
CA MET A 173 -8.32 -10.44 -5.76
C MET A 173 -9.72 -10.35 -5.13
N LYS A 174 -9.81 -10.45 -3.79
CA LYS A 174 -11.09 -10.30 -3.07
C LYS A 174 -11.65 -8.89 -3.18
N TRP A 175 -10.82 -7.86 -3.08
CA TRP A 175 -11.27 -6.47 -3.03
C TRP A 175 -11.48 -5.85 -4.42
N LEU A 176 -10.67 -6.20 -5.41
CA LEU A 176 -10.64 -5.54 -6.72
C LEU A 176 -10.79 -6.52 -7.90
N GLY A 177 -10.70 -7.83 -7.69
CA GLY A 177 -10.69 -8.82 -8.77
C GLY A 177 -11.94 -8.82 -9.65
N GLY A 178 -13.09 -8.44 -9.10
CA GLY A 178 -14.33 -8.28 -9.88
C GLY A 178 -14.35 -7.05 -10.79
N SER A 179 -13.54 -6.02 -10.50
CA SER A 179 -13.45 -4.76 -11.25
C SER A 179 -12.19 -4.66 -12.12
N ASP A 180 -11.10 -5.36 -11.77
CA ASP A 180 -9.83 -5.34 -12.50
C ASP A 180 -9.35 -6.76 -12.86
N ARG A 181 -9.60 -7.18 -14.12
CA ARG A 181 -9.15 -8.47 -14.67
C ARG A 181 -7.62 -8.68 -14.58
N HIS A 182 -6.84 -7.60 -14.57
CA HIS A 182 -5.38 -7.71 -14.48
C HIS A 182 -4.94 -8.19 -13.10
N ILE A 183 -5.67 -7.87 -12.03
CA ILE A 183 -5.39 -8.39 -10.69
C ILE A 183 -5.55 -9.91 -10.66
N THR A 184 -6.62 -10.42 -11.27
CA THR A 184 -6.84 -11.88 -11.38
C THR A 184 -5.73 -12.56 -12.18
N LEU A 185 -5.34 -11.98 -13.32
CA LEU A 185 -4.24 -12.50 -14.16
C LEU A 185 -2.91 -12.50 -13.39
N LEU A 186 -2.54 -11.39 -12.76
CA LEU A 186 -1.29 -11.27 -12.00
C LEU A 186 -1.24 -12.24 -10.81
N THR A 187 -2.35 -12.40 -10.09
CA THR A 187 -2.45 -13.40 -9.03
C THR A 187 -2.26 -14.81 -9.57
N GLY A 188 -2.85 -15.13 -10.73
CA GLY A 188 -2.64 -16.41 -11.42
C GLY A 188 -1.17 -16.65 -11.77
N ILE A 189 -0.49 -15.64 -12.33
CA ILE A 189 0.95 -15.70 -12.63
C ILE A 189 1.77 -15.94 -11.36
N MET A 190 1.44 -15.24 -10.26
CA MET A 190 2.12 -15.44 -8.97
C MET A 190 1.94 -16.86 -8.44
N VAL A 191 0.72 -17.41 -8.47
CA VAL A 191 0.44 -18.78 -8.02
C VAL A 191 1.22 -19.78 -8.87
N LEU A 192 1.16 -19.67 -10.18
CA LEU A 192 1.86 -20.60 -11.08
C LEU A 192 3.38 -20.53 -10.92
N SER A 193 3.96 -19.32 -10.82
CA SER A 193 5.39 -19.17 -10.63
C SER A 193 5.84 -19.62 -9.23
N GLY A 194 5.02 -19.40 -8.19
CA GLY A 194 5.27 -19.91 -6.85
C GLY A 194 5.24 -21.43 -6.78
N LEU A 195 4.26 -22.08 -7.41
CA LEU A 195 4.18 -23.54 -7.53
C LEU A 195 5.36 -24.10 -8.33
N ALA A 196 5.74 -23.44 -9.44
CA ALA A 196 6.90 -23.82 -10.22
C ALA A 196 8.19 -23.72 -9.38
N ALA A 197 8.40 -22.65 -8.61
CA ALA A 197 9.53 -22.52 -7.72
C ALA A 197 9.56 -23.67 -6.70
N ALA A 198 8.44 -23.93 -6.03
CA ALA A 198 8.33 -25.04 -5.08
C ALA A 198 8.61 -26.42 -5.70
N TYR A 199 8.28 -26.61 -6.98
CA TYR A 199 8.54 -27.85 -7.70
C TYR A 199 10.00 -28.00 -8.14
N TYR A 200 10.65 -26.90 -8.61
CA TYR A 200 12.01 -26.96 -9.15
C TYR A 200 13.11 -26.96 -8.06
N VAL A 201 12.87 -26.33 -6.92
CA VAL A 201 13.84 -26.31 -5.79
C VAL A 201 14.31 -27.71 -5.40
N PRO A 202 13.44 -28.71 -5.15
CA PRO A 202 13.89 -30.04 -4.76
C PRO A 202 14.58 -30.83 -5.87
N GLN A 203 14.41 -30.39 -7.14
CA GLN A 203 14.90 -31.12 -8.32
C GLN A 203 16.18 -30.55 -8.92
N SER A 204 16.69 -29.45 -8.36
CA SER A 204 17.92 -28.77 -8.81
C SER A 204 17.94 -28.53 -10.33
N ARG A 205 16.82 -28.00 -10.90
CA ARG A 205 16.67 -27.86 -12.36
C ARG A 205 17.03 -26.48 -12.92
N GLY A 206 17.66 -25.61 -12.13
CA GLY A 206 18.20 -24.33 -12.62
C GLY A 206 17.17 -23.27 -13.01
N LEU A 207 15.87 -23.42 -12.64
CA LEU A 207 14.81 -22.49 -12.95
C LEU A 207 14.29 -21.70 -11.75
N GLU A 208 14.94 -21.86 -10.59
CA GLU A 208 14.49 -21.21 -9.35
C GLU A 208 14.58 -19.69 -9.45
N LEU A 209 15.70 -19.15 -9.92
CA LEU A 209 15.87 -17.70 -10.09
C LEU A 209 14.80 -17.11 -11.00
N GLN A 210 14.55 -17.75 -12.15
CA GLN A 210 13.59 -17.28 -13.14
C GLN A 210 12.15 -17.26 -12.57
N THR A 211 11.75 -18.33 -11.87
CA THR A 211 10.42 -18.40 -11.27
C THR A 211 10.25 -17.40 -10.14
N GLN A 212 11.28 -17.17 -9.33
CA GLN A 212 11.27 -16.12 -8.30
C GLN A 212 11.19 -14.70 -8.91
N VAL A 213 11.93 -14.43 -9.99
CA VAL A 213 11.85 -13.13 -10.70
C VAL A 213 10.45 -12.90 -11.27
N VAL A 214 9.86 -13.91 -11.93
CA VAL A 214 8.49 -13.81 -12.47
C VAL A 214 7.48 -13.54 -11.35
N PHE A 215 7.58 -14.25 -10.23
CA PHE A 215 6.74 -14.03 -9.05
C PHE A 215 6.86 -12.59 -8.55
N GLN A 216 8.10 -12.11 -8.36
CA GLN A 216 8.34 -10.77 -7.83
C GLN A 216 7.83 -9.67 -8.77
N VAL A 217 8.07 -9.78 -10.08
CA VAL A 217 7.57 -8.82 -11.06
C VAL A 217 6.04 -8.78 -11.07
N ALA A 218 5.38 -9.95 -11.06
CA ALA A 218 3.93 -10.04 -11.01
C ALA A 218 3.37 -9.42 -9.72
N PHE A 219 4.00 -9.72 -8.56
CA PHE A 219 3.63 -9.10 -7.29
C PHE A 219 3.77 -7.57 -7.33
N TRP A 220 4.83 -7.03 -7.88
CA TRP A 220 5.08 -5.60 -7.95
C TRP A 220 4.00 -4.86 -8.74
N VAL A 221 3.69 -5.36 -9.92
CA VAL A 221 2.63 -4.77 -10.76
C VAL A 221 1.27 -4.86 -10.05
N LEU A 222 0.97 -6.01 -9.45
CA LEU A 222 -0.25 -6.21 -8.66
C LEU A 222 -0.31 -5.24 -7.49
N PHE A 223 0.78 -5.08 -6.76
CA PHE A 223 0.82 -4.25 -5.55
C PHE A 223 0.62 -2.76 -5.87
N ILE A 224 1.23 -2.26 -6.95
CA ILE A 224 0.99 -0.89 -7.43
C ILE A 224 -0.48 -0.71 -7.85
N ARG A 225 -1.08 -1.72 -8.51
CA ARG A 225 -2.51 -1.68 -8.87
C ARG A 225 -3.42 -1.71 -7.65
N LEU A 226 -3.08 -2.52 -6.65
CA LEU A 226 -3.80 -2.56 -5.37
C LEU A 226 -3.80 -1.17 -4.70
N LEU A 227 -2.65 -0.52 -4.59
CA LEU A 227 -2.54 0.82 -4.01
C LEU A 227 -3.37 1.85 -4.79
N ARG A 228 -3.37 1.80 -6.12
CA ARG A 228 -4.19 2.67 -6.97
C ARG A 228 -5.68 2.38 -6.84
N GLY A 229 -6.05 1.11 -6.79
CA GLY A 229 -7.45 0.69 -6.65
C GLY A 229 -8.08 1.18 -5.36
N LEU A 230 -7.34 1.19 -4.27
CA LEU A 230 -7.81 1.71 -2.98
C LEU A 230 -8.04 3.22 -2.95
N GLN A 231 -7.36 3.99 -3.81
CA GLN A 231 -7.61 5.44 -3.93
C GLN A 231 -8.99 5.74 -4.53
N LEU A 232 -9.54 4.80 -5.30
CA LEU A 232 -10.77 4.99 -6.06
C LEU A 232 -12.01 4.50 -5.30
N GLN A 233 -11.82 3.80 -4.18
CA GLN A 233 -12.93 3.36 -3.35
C GLN A 233 -13.31 4.47 -2.36
N PRO A 234 -14.58 4.92 -2.37
CA PRO A 234 -15.06 5.82 -1.32
C PRO A 234 -14.85 5.15 0.05
N ALA A 235 -14.51 5.94 1.05
CA ALA A 235 -14.50 5.49 2.44
C ALA A 235 -15.96 5.19 2.82
N ASP A 236 -16.28 3.91 3.00
CA ASP A 236 -17.57 3.46 3.53
C ASP A 236 -17.71 3.84 5.01
#